data_6abb86964b585bab9a48711686c1095b
#
_entry.id   6abb86964b585bab9a48711686c1095b
#
_cell.length_a   1.000
_cell.length_b   1.000
_cell.length_c   1.000
_cell.angle_alpha   90.00
_cell.angle_beta   90.00
_cell.angle_gamma   90.00
#
_symmetry.space_group_name_H-M   'P 1'
#
loop_
_entity.id
_entity.type
_entity.pdbx_description
1 polymer ?
#
loop_
_entity_poly.entity_id
_entity_poly.type
_entity_poly.pdbx_seq_one_letter_code
_entity_poly.pdbx_strand_id
1 'polypeptide(L)'
;SAEVETLKGRSAAADRILSRLPRISGYLQLGYEWSDDASTFFVKRARVDFQGDISPKIDYRLQLEFASPKIVDIYLRYKPLEALNVQVGQFKVPFSIENTHYVPLKYEFIEYSMAVCRLMGFTDVCGVNATGRDLGAQLYGGLIDRDGYSILNYNVGVFNGEGINIKDKNKSKDVVARLMVQPLRALSFAGYYYWGEVGTDYARRTRYGGGVCYDDGRWIARGEYIAGRTGIVSPDVACLLYTSDA
;
A
#
# COMPACT_ATOMS: atom_id res chain seq x y z
N SER A 1 -11.92 1.83 -51.09
CA SER A 1 -10.67 2.21 -51.79
C SER A 1 -9.49 1.74 -50.94
N ALA A 2 -8.42 1.34 -51.60
CA ALA A 2 -7.22 0.78 -50.96
C ALA A 2 -6.60 1.70 -49.90
N GLU A 3 -6.77 2.99 -50.04
CA GLU A 3 -6.29 4.00 -49.10
C GLU A 3 -7.00 3.98 -47.74
N VAL A 4 -8.31 3.74 -47.72
CA VAL A 4 -9.11 3.60 -46.51
C VAL A 4 -8.75 2.30 -45.77
N GLU A 5 -8.47 1.22 -46.47
CA GLU A 5 -8.00 -0.04 -45.84
C GLU A 5 -6.60 0.11 -45.25
N THR A 6 -5.71 0.82 -45.95
CA THR A 6 -4.37 1.11 -45.43
C THR A 6 -4.41 1.97 -44.20
N LEU A 7 -5.27 3.00 -44.14
CA LEU A 7 -5.48 3.84 -42.98
C LEU A 7 -6.10 3.07 -41.80
N LYS A 8 -7.07 2.20 -42.04
CA LYS A 8 -7.65 1.32 -41.00
C LYS A 8 -6.60 0.34 -40.44
N GLY A 9 -5.75 -0.23 -41.33
CA GLY A 9 -4.67 -1.11 -40.91
C GLY A 9 -3.61 -0.39 -40.05
N ARG A 10 -3.27 0.85 -40.38
CA ARG A 10 -2.34 1.69 -39.60
C ARG A 10 -2.97 2.09 -38.25
N SER A 11 -4.24 2.42 -38.22
CA SER A 11 -4.96 2.71 -36.96
C SER A 11 -4.99 1.49 -36.03
N ALA A 12 -5.35 0.31 -36.57
CA ALA A 12 -5.37 -0.93 -35.79
C ALA A 12 -3.98 -1.35 -35.28
N ALA A 13 -2.92 -1.08 -36.01
CA ALA A 13 -1.55 -1.31 -35.56
C ALA A 13 -1.14 -0.31 -34.47
N ALA A 14 -1.49 0.96 -34.60
CA ALA A 14 -1.27 1.97 -33.58
C ALA A 14 -2.02 1.67 -32.30
N ASP A 15 -3.28 1.25 -32.40
CA ASP A 15 -4.11 0.87 -31.24
C ASP A 15 -3.53 -0.35 -30.49
N ARG A 16 -2.97 -1.32 -31.23
CA ARG A 16 -2.25 -2.47 -30.65
C ARG A 16 -0.97 -2.06 -29.91
N ILE A 17 -0.26 -1.09 -30.41
CA ILE A 17 0.96 -0.58 -29.76
C ILE A 17 0.55 0.23 -28.52
N LEU A 18 -0.41 1.14 -28.64
CA LEU A 18 -0.91 1.97 -27.57
C LEU A 18 -1.48 1.15 -26.42
N SER A 19 -2.20 0.06 -26.72
CA SER A 19 -2.77 -0.82 -25.71
C SER A 19 -1.71 -1.62 -24.91
N ARG A 20 -0.47 -1.71 -25.42
CA ARG A 20 0.66 -2.37 -24.75
C ARG A 20 1.56 -1.41 -23.97
N LEU A 21 1.39 -0.10 -24.18
CA LEU A 21 2.16 0.88 -23.45
C LEU A 21 1.69 0.92 -21.98
N PRO A 22 2.63 1.09 -21.04
CA PRO A 22 2.26 1.30 -19.65
C PRO A 22 1.45 2.58 -19.50
N ARG A 23 0.47 2.56 -18.63
CA ARG A 23 -0.18 3.79 -18.16
C ARG A 23 0.81 4.52 -17.27
N ILE A 24 1.15 5.73 -17.65
CA ILE A 24 2.06 6.61 -16.92
C ILE A 24 1.22 7.64 -16.19
N SER A 25 1.42 7.74 -14.90
CA SER A 25 0.80 8.77 -14.05
C SER A 25 1.83 9.28 -13.03
N GLY A 26 1.52 10.38 -12.38
CA GLY A 26 2.42 10.91 -11.37
C GLY A 26 1.78 12.04 -10.60
N TYR A 27 2.47 12.47 -9.56
CA TYR A 27 2.07 13.62 -8.78
C TYR A 27 3.27 14.30 -8.13
N LEU A 28 3.10 15.59 -7.90
CA LEU A 28 3.99 16.45 -7.16
C LEU A 28 3.28 16.95 -5.90
N GLN A 29 3.96 16.87 -4.78
CA GLN A 29 3.49 17.43 -3.52
C GLN A 29 4.54 18.40 -2.99
N LEU A 30 4.14 19.66 -2.91
CA LEU A 30 4.94 20.77 -2.40
C LEU A 30 4.49 21.11 -0.99
N GLY A 31 5.37 21.60 -0.18
CA GLY A 31 5.08 22.12 1.15
C GLY A 31 5.79 23.45 1.41
N TYR A 32 5.25 24.17 2.36
CA TYR A 32 5.89 25.32 2.97
C TYR A 32 5.86 25.12 4.48
N GLU A 33 6.99 25.27 5.10
CA GLU A 33 7.16 25.16 6.55
C GLU A 33 7.62 26.50 7.08
N TRP A 34 7.02 26.93 8.17
CA TRP A 34 7.37 28.15 8.87
C TRP A 34 7.59 27.85 10.35
N SER A 35 8.68 28.36 10.88
CA SER A 35 9.01 28.34 12.30
C SER A 35 9.59 29.69 12.73
N ASP A 36 9.81 29.87 14.01
CA ASP A 36 10.38 31.11 14.55
C ASP A 36 11.79 31.37 14.01
N ASP A 37 12.54 30.32 13.66
CA ASP A 37 13.93 30.44 13.21
C ASP A 37 14.09 30.45 11.69
N ALA A 38 13.15 29.90 10.93
CA ALA A 38 13.28 29.77 9.49
C ALA A 38 11.94 29.51 8.80
N SER A 39 11.90 29.86 7.50
CA SER A 39 10.81 29.47 6.62
C SER A 39 11.36 28.91 5.31
N THR A 40 10.75 27.84 4.79
CA THR A 40 11.24 27.17 3.59
C THR A 40 10.13 26.54 2.76
N PHE A 41 10.30 26.58 1.43
CA PHE A 41 9.56 25.74 0.52
C PHE A 41 10.31 24.43 0.32
N PHE A 42 9.58 23.34 0.22
CA PHE A 42 10.19 22.02 -0.03
C PHE A 42 9.33 21.15 -0.94
N VAL A 43 10.00 20.22 -1.63
CA VAL A 43 9.35 19.14 -2.38
C VAL A 43 9.20 17.95 -1.47
N LYS A 44 7.98 17.63 -1.09
CA LYS A 44 7.71 16.50 -0.21
C LYS A 44 7.70 15.18 -0.94
N ARG A 45 7.08 15.14 -2.12
CA ARG A 45 7.00 13.96 -2.99
C ARG A 45 6.98 14.39 -4.45
N ALA A 46 7.72 13.66 -5.27
CA ALA A 46 7.69 13.78 -6.72
C ALA A 46 7.68 12.36 -7.28
N ARG A 47 6.51 11.81 -7.61
CA ARG A 47 6.35 10.39 -7.97
C ARG A 47 5.88 10.21 -9.39
N VAL A 48 6.46 9.21 -10.04
CA VAL A 48 6.01 8.69 -11.33
C VAL A 48 5.65 7.23 -11.17
N ASP A 49 4.55 6.82 -11.77
CA ASP A 49 3.94 5.51 -11.67
C ASP A 49 3.74 4.93 -13.06
N PHE A 50 4.25 3.73 -13.28
CA PHE A 50 4.10 2.96 -14.51
C PHE A 50 3.30 1.71 -14.19
N GLN A 51 2.17 1.52 -14.85
CA GLN A 51 1.31 0.35 -14.67
C GLN A 51 0.95 -0.23 -16.03
N GLY A 52 0.97 -1.55 -16.14
CA GLY A 52 0.60 -2.21 -17.39
C GLY A 52 0.24 -3.67 -17.20
N ASP A 53 -0.40 -4.21 -18.23
CA ASP A 53 -0.78 -5.60 -18.30
C ASP A 53 0.19 -6.36 -19.21
N ILE A 54 0.84 -7.40 -18.69
CA ILE A 54 1.66 -8.34 -19.47
C ILE A 54 0.75 -9.33 -20.18
N SER A 55 -0.33 -9.73 -19.51
CA SER A 55 -1.37 -10.60 -20.03
C SER A 55 -2.70 -10.32 -19.31
N PRO A 56 -3.84 -10.88 -19.76
CA PRO A 56 -5.12 -10.67 -19.09
C PRO A 56 -5.14 -11.06 -17.60
N LYS A 57 -4.20 -11.88 -17.16
CA LYS A 57 -4.08 -12.33 -15.78
C LYS A 57 -2.82 -11.85 -15.05
N ILE A 58 -1.93 -11.13 -15.74
CA ILE A 58 -0.66 -10.68 -15.15
C ILE A 58 -0.51 -9.19 -15.40
N ASP A 59 -0.41 -8.43 -14.35
CA ASP A 59 -0.07 -7.01 -14.39
C ASP A 59 1.19 -6.70 -13.55
N TYR A 60 1.69 -5.49 -13.77
CA TYR A 60 2.83 -4.97 -13.02
C TYR A 60 2.64 -3.52 -12.63
N ARG A 61 3.40 -3.10 -11.64
CA ARG A 61 3.55 -1.71 -11.25
C ARG A 61 5.00 -1.40 -10.91
N LEU A 62 5.45 -0.21 -11.36
CA LEU A 62 6.69 0.41 -10.95
C LEU A 62 6.38 1.85 -10.53
N GLN A 63 6.67 2.21 -9.29
CA GLN A 63 6.55 3.58 -8.79
C GLN A 63 7.91 4.07 -8.30
N LEU A 64 8.32 5.23 -8.80
CA LEU A 64 9.58 5.89 -8.47
C LEU A 64 9.31 7.19 -7.70
N GLU A 65 10.14 7.47 -6.70
CA GLU A 65 10.16 8.72 -5.95
C GLU A 65 11.42 9.51 -6.33
N PHE A 66 11.27 10.75 -6.75
CA PHE A 66 12.36 11.61 -7.21
C PHE A 66 12.79 12.65 -6.17
N ALA A 67 11.94 13.07 -5.25
CA ALA A 67 12.30 14.01 -4.18
C ALA A 67 13.32 13.41 -3.20
N SER A 68 13.22 12.09 -2.97
CA SER A 68 14.24 11.30 -2.29
C SER A 68 14.39 9.98 -3.05
N PRO A 69 15.33 9.91 -4.03
CA PRO A 69 15.35 8.89 -5.06
C PRO A 69 15.32 7.47 -4.54
N LYS A 70 14.24 6.73 -4.87
CA LYS A 70 14.05 5.33 -4.47
C LYS A 70 12.94 4.67 -5.28
N ILE A 71 13.01 3.35 -5.36
CA ILE A 71 11.89 2.53 -5.82
C ILE A 71 10.88 2.46 -4.68
N VAL A 72 9.64 2.88 -4.93
CA VAL A 72 8.56 2.85 -3.93
C VAL A 72 7.78 1.55 -4.05
N ASP A 73 7.22 1.27 -5.21
CA ASP A 73 6.55 0.02 -5.52
C ASP A 73 7.21 -0.62 -6.75
N ILE A 74 7.47 -1.91 -6.70
CA ILE A 74 7.86 -2.74 -7.86
C ILE A 74 7.32 -4.14 -7.61
N TYR A 75 6.31 -4.55 -8.38
CA TYR A 75 5.69 -5.85 -8.20
C TYR A 75 5.03 -6.37 -9.47
N LEU A 76 4.82 -7.68 -9.47
CA LEU A 76 3.98 -8.42 -10.39
C LEU A 76 2.77 -8.97 -9.64
N ARG A 77 1.60 -8.97 -10.30
CA ARG A 77 0.40 -9.65 -9.81
C ARG A 77 -0.06 -10.69 -10.80
N TYR A 78 -0.33 -11.89 -10.32
CA TYR A 78 -1.00 -12.94 -11.07
C TYR A 78 -2.41 -13.11 -10.53
N LYS A 79 -3.41 -12.93 -11.37
CA LYS A 79 -4.84 -12.89 -11.03
C LYS A 79 -5.61 -13.99 -11.76
N PRO A 80 -5.43 -15.27 -11.37
CA PRO A 80 -6.14 -16.37 -12.01
C PRO A 80 -7.63 -16.37 -11.72
N LEU A 81 -8.03 -15.98 -10.50
CA LEU A 81 -9.40 -15.98 -9.99
C LEU A 81 -9.61 -14.74 -9.09
N GLU A 82 -10.84 -14.27 -8.97
CA GLU A 82 -11.17 -13.18 -8.04
C GLU A 82 -10.88 -13.56 -6.58
N ALA A 83 -11.13 -14.80 -6.23
CA ALA A 83 -10.91 -15.35 -4.90
C ALA A 83 -9.44 -15.63 -4.59
N LEU A 84 -8.54 -15.71 -5.58
CA LEU A 84 -7.14 -16.06 -5.38
C LEU A 84 -6.24 -15.28 -6.33
N ASN A 85 -5.46 -14.38 -5.78
CA ASN A 85 -4.46 -13.62 -6.48
C ASN A 85 -3.11 -13.73 -5.77
N VAL A 86 -2.05 -13.65 -6.54
CA VAL A 86 -0.66 -13.67 -6.04
C VAL A 86 0.01 -12.36 -6.40
N GLN A 87 0.67 -11.73 -5.45
CA GLN A 87 1.49 -10.55 -5.69
C GLN A 87 2.89 -10.78 -5.13
N VAL A 88 3.91 -10.48 -5.94
CA VAL A 88 5.32 -10.65 -5.58
C VAL A 88 6.10 -9.39 -5.94
N GLY A 89 6.94 -8.95 -5.01
CA GLY A 89 7.78 -7.77 -5.19
C GLY A 89 7.77 -6.87 -3.97
N GLN A 90 8.05 -5.59 -4.17
CA GLN A 90 7.99 -4.55 -3.13
C GLN A 90 6.68 -3.78 -3.25
N PHE A 91 5.89 -3.81 -2.19
CA PHE A 91 4.57 -3.17 -2.15
C PHE A 91 4.14 -2.89 -0.70
N LYS A 92 2.99 -2.22 -0.54
CA LYS A 92 2.43 -1.95 0.78
C LYS A 92 2.07 -3.24 1.52
N VAL A 93 2.63 -3.39 2.70
CA VAL A 93 2.31 -4.50 3.62
C VAL A 93 0.83 -4.41 4.01
N PRO A 94 0.07 -5.51 3.99
CA PRO A 94 -1.38 -5.52 4.27
C PRO A 94 -1.70 -5.38 5.76
N PHE A 95 -1.17 -4.35 6.39
CA PHE A 95 -1.41 -3.99 7.79
C PHE A 95 -1.88 -2.54 7.87
N SER A 96 -2.90 -2.26 8.68
CA SER A 96 -3.59 -0.98 8.79
C SER A 96 -4.46 -0.64 7.57
N ILE A 97 -5.66 -0.14 7.83
CA ILE A 97 -6.55 0.40 6.81
C ILE A 97 -5.92 1.66 6.21
N GLU A 98 -5.42 2.55 7.05
CA GLU A 98 -4.80 3.79 6.63
C GLU A 98 -3.60 3.54 5.71
N ASN A 99 -2.69 2.62 6.07
CA ASN A 99 -1.56 2.31 5.21
C ASN A 99 -1.98 1.77 3.84
N THR A 100 -3.01 0.93 3.77
CA THR A 100 -3.32 0.17 2.56
C THR A 100 -4.30 0.87 1.62
N HIS A 101 -5.32 1.57 2.16
CA HIS A 101 -6.42 2.14 1.38
C HIS A 101 -6.23 3.63 1.09
N TYR A 102 -5.51 4.35 1.94
CA TYR A 102 -5.34 5.79 1.79
C TYR A 102 -4.01 6.13 1.15
N VAL A 103 -4.05 6.46 -0.12
CA VAL A 103 -2.89 7.01 -0.82
C VAL A 103 -2.83 8.52 -0.59
N PRO A 104 -1.64 9.14 -0.57
CA PRO A 104 -1.48 10.58 -0.29
C PRO A 104 -2.33 11.52 -1.15
N LEU A 105 -2.74 11.10 -2.35
CA LEU A 105 -3.60 11.88 -3.25
C LEU A 105 -5.10 11.80 -2.94
N LYS A 106 -5.51 10.79 -2.19
CA LYS A 106 -6.93 10.53 -1.86
C LYS A 106 -7.19 10.65 -0.36
N TYR A 107 -6.18 11.02 0.38
CA TYR A 107 -6.26 11.17 1.82
C TYR A 107 -6.45 12.64 2.17
N GLU A 108 -7.33 12.92 3.10
CA GLU A 108 -7.66 14.28 3.54
C GLU A 108 -6.47 14.94 4.25
N PHE A 109 -5.61 14.11 4.85
CA PHE A 109 -4.41 14.57 5.52
C PHE A 109 -3.17 14.32 4.67
N ILE A 110 -2.24 15.26 4.72
CA ILE A 110 -0.96 15.20 3.98
C ILE A 110 -0.07 14.07 4.51
N GLU A 111 -0.18 13.75 5.80
CA GLU A 111 0.59 12.73 6.50
C GLU A 111 -0.28 11.61 7.03
N TYR A 112 0.33 10.43 7.16
CA TYR A 112 -0.26 9.35 7.92
C TYR A 112 -0.27 9.67 9.41
N SER A 113 -1.17 9.02 10.13
CA SER A 113 -1.22 9.12 11.58
C SER A 113 0.10 8.73 12.23
N MET A 114 0.35 9.28 13.41
CA MET A 114 1.51 8.93 14.22
C MET A 114 1.59 7.42 14.50
N ALA A 115 0.44 6.78 14.68
CA ALA A 115 0.35 5.34 14.91
C ALA A 115 0.89 4.53 13.73
N VAL A 116 0.43 4.84 12.52
CA VAL A 116 0.92 4.20 11.29
C VAL A 116 2.38 4.54 11.05
N CYS A 117 2.79 5.78 11.26
CA CYS A 117 4.20 6.16 11.13
C CYS A 117 5.11 5.34 12.05
N ARG A 118 4.74 5.14 13.30
CA ARG A 118 5.55 4.43 14.29
C ARG A 118 5.48 2.91 14.19
N LEU A 119 4.39 2.36 13.67
CA LEU A 119 4.19 0.91 13.59
C LEU A 119 4.30 0.36 12.16
N MET A 120 4.40 1.21 11.12
CA MET A 120 4.50 0.80 9.72
C MET A 120 5.66 1.43 8.95
N GLY A 121 6.63 2.02 9.66
CA GLY A 121 7.93 2.28 9.10
C GLY A 121 8.18 3.63 8.45
N PHE A 122 7.41 4.68 8.75
CA PHE A 122 7.84 6.06 8.44
C PHE A 122 8.83 6.57 9.50
N THR A 123 8.51 6.33 10.75
CA THR A 123 9.35 6.52 11.93
C THR A 123 9.21 5.30 12.82
N ASP A 124 9.40 4.11 12.26
CA ASP A 124 9.18 2.83 12.93
C ASP A 124 10.03 2.72 14.19
N VAL A 125 9.42 2.31 15.28
CA VAL A 125 10.09 2.13 16.57
C VAL A 125 11.23 1.08 16.55
N CYS A 126 11.23 0.21 15.54
CA CYS A 126 12.33 -0.73 15.30
C CYS A 126 13.44 -0.14 14.42
N GLY A 127 13.37 1.13 14.04
CA GLY A 127 14.35 1.76 13.17
C GLY A 127 14.27 1.34 11.69
N VAL A 128 13.21 0.65 11.29
CA VAL A 128 13.00 0.21 9.91
C VAL A 128 12.36 1.32 9.09
N ASN A 129 13.00 1.75 8.03
CA ASN A 129 12.45 2.76 7.11
C ASN A 129 11.63 2.09 6.01
N ALA A 130 10.45 1.61 6.33
CA ALA A 130 9.63 0.85 5.40
C ALA A 130 8.63 1.70 4.61
N THR A 131 8.31 2.89 5.05
CA THR A 131 7.24 3.72 4.46
C THR A 131 5.93 2.93 4.20
N GLY A 132 5.60 1.99 5.10
CA GLY A 132 4.48 1.07 5.00
C GLY A 132 4.65 -0.05 3.96
N ARG A 133 5.86 -0.26 3.44
CA ARG A 133 6.16 -1.24 2.36
C ARG A 133 7.28 -2.18 2.75
N ASP A 134 7.31 -3.31 2.05
CA ASP A 134 8.41 -4.28 2.16
C ASP A 134 8.48 -5.15 0.91
N LEU A 135 9.59 -5.85 0.74
CA LEU A 135 9.78 -6.86 -0.30
C LEU A 135 9.24 -8.20 0.19
N GLY A 136 8.36 -8.81 -0.60
CA GLY A 136 7.75 -10.08 -0.22
C GLY A 136 6.77 -10.64 -1.24
N ALA A 137 5.94 -11.55 -0.78
CA ALA A 137 4.87 -12.16 -1.55
C ALA A 137 3.60 -12.24 -0.71
N GLN A 138 2.44 -12.07 -1.35
CA GLN A 138 1.14 -12.26 -0.69
C GLN A 138 0.15 -12.99 -1.57
N LEU A 139 -0.75 -13.71 -0.91
CA LEU A 139 -2.01 -14.19 -1.45
C LEU A 139 -3.11 -13.24 -0.99
N TYR A 140 -4.02 -12.91 -1.88
CA TYR A 140 -5.16 -12.09 -1.56
C TYR A 140 -6.34 -12.38 -2.47
N GLY A 141 -7.53 -12.06 -2.03
CA GLY A 141 -8.74 -12.26 -2.83
C GLY A 141 -9.99 -11.76 -2.15
N GLY A 142 -11.06 -11.76 -2.93
CA GLY A 142 -12.41 -11.49 -2.49
C GLY A 142 -13.21 -12.78 -2.47
N LEU A 143 -13.95 -13.01 -1.40
CA LEU A 143 -14.87 -14.12 -1.21
C LEU A 143 -16.28 -13.57 -0.98
N ILE A 144 -17.29 -14.32 -1.42
CA ILE A 144 -18.70 -13.99 -1.24
C ILE A 144 -19.03 -12.65 -1.93
N ASP A 145 -19.15 -12.70 -3.25
CA ASP A 145 -19.53 -11.52 -4.04
C ASP A 145 -21.00 -11.18 -3.86
N ARG A 146 -21.27 -9.90 -3.68
CA ARG A 146 -22.62 -9.35 -3.57
C ARG A 146 -22.68 -8.01 -4.30
N ASP A 147 -23.57 -7.89 -5.27
CA ASP A 147 -23.86 -6.64 -5.98
C ASP A 147 -22.61 -5.91 -6.52
N GLY A 148 -21.60 -6.69 -6.97
CA GLY A 148 -20.35 -6.17 -7.55
C GLY A 148 -19.31 -5.70 -6.54
N TYR A 149 -19.34 -6.21 -5.31
CA TYR A 149 -18.26 -6.09 -4.32
C TYR A 149 -18.16 -7.38 -3.50
N SER A 150 -16.97 -7.67 -2.98
CA SER A 150 -16.73 -8.85 -2.14
C SER A 150 -16.98 -8.52 -0.67
N ILE A 151 -17.88 -9.29 -0.05
CA ILE A 151 -18.19 -9.12 1.39
C ILE A 151 -16.99 -9.45 2.26
N LEU A 152 -16.22 -10.47 1.88
CA LEU A 152 -15.07 -10.92 2.64
C LEU A 152 -13.81 -10.81 1.78
N ASN A 153 -12.83 -10.04 2.23
CA ASN A 153 -11.54 -9.88 1.57
C ASN A 153 -10.42 -10.31 2.52
N TYR A 154 -9.44 -11.03 2.00
CA TYR A 154 -8.30 -11.48 2.77
C TYR A 154 -6.97 -11.12 2.11
N ASN A 155 -5.94 -10.95 2.92
CA ASN A 155 -4.55 -10.88 2.52
C ASN A 155 -3.72 -11.71 3.50
N VAL A 156 -2.84 -12.55 2.99
CA VAL A 156 -1.82 -13.26 3.78
C VAL A 156 -0.51 -13.17 3.02
N GLY A 157 0.53 -12.68 3.66
CA GLY A 157 1.81 -12.47 3.00
C GLY A 157 3.00 -12.75 3.87
N VAL A 158 4.14 -12.97 3.21
CA VAL A 158 5.46 -13.13 3.81
C VAL A 158 6.39 -12.05 3.26
N PHE A 159 7.16 -11.43 4.15
CA PHE A 159 7.98 -10.27 3.85
C PHE A 159 9.37 -10.38 4.49
N ASN A 160 10.33 -9.62 3.98
CA ASN A 160 11.68 -9.60 4.55
C ASN A 160 11.73 -8.96 5.95
N GLY A 161 10.88 -7.97 6.25
CA GLY A 161 10.86 -7.31 7.56
C GLY A 161 11.79 -6.11 7.70
N GLU A 162 12.62 -5.81 6.73
CA GLU A 162 13.65 -4.77 6.79
C GLU A 162 13.25 -3.45 6.08
N GLY A 163 12.06 -3.43 5.46
CA GLY A 163 11.56 -2.26 4.74
C GLY A 163 11.98 -2.18 3.28
N ILE A 164 11.83 -0.99 2.68
CA ILE A 164 12.02 -0.83 1.23
C ILE A 164 13.50 -0.74 0.84
N ASN A 165 13.83 -1.35 -0.31
CA ASN A 165 15.15 -1.28 -0.96
C ASN A 165 16.31 -1.79 -0.08
N ILE A 166 16.00 -2.59 0.93
CA ILE A 166 16.98 -3.15 1.87
C ILE A 166 16.99 -4.67 1.73
N LYS A 167 18.18 -5.26 1.71
CA LYS A 167 18.33 -6.71 1.79
C LYS A 167 18.03 -7.16 3.20
N ASP A 168 17.44 -8.33 3.31
CA ASP A 168 17.20 -8.99 4.57
C ASP A 168 18.53 -9.21 5.33
N LYS A 169 18.52 -8.91 6.62
CA LYS A 169 19.69 -9.02 7.51
C LYS A 169 19.67 -10.31 8.34
N ASN A 170 18.57 -11.05 8.28
CA ASN A 170 18.40 -12.30 8.99
C ASN A 170 17.79 -13.38 8.08
N LYS A 171 17.50 -14.58 8.60
CA LYS A 171 16.87 -15.67 7.85
C LYS A 171 15.36 -15.77 8.12
N SER A 172 14.86 -15.05 9.09
CA SER A 172 13.44 -15.00 9.43
C SER A 172 12.65 -14.26 8.36
N LYS A 173 11.36 -14.55 8.28
CA LYS A 173 10.43 -13.81 7.43
C LYS A 173 9.25 -13.34 8.27
N ASP A 174 8.84 -12.12 7.99
CA ASP A 174 7.67 -11.55 8.62
C ASP A 174 6.39 -12.09 7.96
N VAL A 175 5.42 -12.44 8.78
CA VAL A 175 4.11 -12.91 8.34
C VAL A 175 3.07 -11.86 8.66
N VAL A 176 2.26 -11.53 7.68
CA VAL A 176 1.18 -10.55 7.84
C VAL A 176 -0.12 -11.12 7.31
N ALA A 177 -1.17 -10.99 8.10
CA ALA A 177 -2.51 -11.38 7.71
C ALA A 177 -3.49 -10.21 7.95
N ARG A 178 -4.43 -10.03 7.02
CA ARG A 178 -5.54 -9.10 7.12
C ARG A 178 -6.81 -9.77 6.66
N LEU A 179 -7.88 -9.55 7.39
CA LEU A 179 -9.25 -9.92 7.01
C LEU A 179 -10.10 -8.66 7.03
N MET A 180 -10.86 -8.42 5.97
CA MET A 180 -11.80 -7.31 5.89
C MET A 180 -13.18 -7.85 5.55
N VAL A 181 -14.17 -7.44 6.34
CA VAL A 181 -15.59 -7.77 6.14
C VAL A 181 -16.34 -6.50 5.78
N GLN A 182 -17.04 -6.52 4.67
CA GLN A 182 -17.82 -5.40 4.14
C GLN A 182 -19.31 -5.80 4.03
N PRO A 183 -20.07 -5.74 5.13
CA PRO A 183 -21.47 -6.15 5.12
C PRO A 183 -22.37 -5.24 4.29
N LEU A 184 -22.00 -3.99 4.13
CA LEU A 184 -22.65 -2.97 3.29
C LEU A 184 -21.61 -2.28 2.43
N ARG A 185 -21.98 -1.74 1.27
CA ARG A 185 -21.07 -0.99 0.40
C ARG A 185 -20.33 0.15 1.14
N ALA A 186 -21.06 0.84 2.02
CA ALA A 186 -20.53 1.96 2.78
C ALA A 186 -19.80 1.56 4.06
N LEU A 187 -19.91 0.31 4.54
CA LEU A 187 -19.39 -0.07 5.84
C LEU A 187 -18.44 -1.25 5.74
N SER A 188 -17.23 -1.10 6.24
CA SER A 188 -16.23 -2.16 6.31
C SER A 188 -15.58 -2.23 7.69
N PHE A 189 -15.23 -3.44 8.10
CA PHE A 189 -14.45 -3.76 9.28
C PHE A 189 -13.20 -4.49 8.85
N ALA A 190 -12.06 -4.21 9.45
CA ALA A 190 -10.82 -4.93 9.19
C ALA A 190 -10.14 -5.33 10.48
N GLY A 191 -9.54 -6.53 10.48
CA GLY A 191 -8.62 -6.98 11.50
C GLY A 191 -7.32 -7.41 10.85
N TYR A 192 -6.19 -7.18 11.52
CA TYR A 192 -4.87 -7.50 10.99
C TYR A 192 -3.91 -7.92 12.11
N TYR A 193 -2.99 -8.76 11.69
CA TYR A 193 -1.93 -9.28 12.54
C TYR A 193 -0.61 -9.31 11.77
N TYR A 194 0.45 -8.92 12.45
CA TYR A 194 1.80 -8.89 11.94
C TYR A 194 2.74 -9.55 12.95
N TRP A 195 3.49 -10.53 12.52
CA TRP A 195 4.53 -11.17 13.31
C TRP A 195 5.82 -11.25 12.51
N GLY A 196 6.96 -10.98 13.14
CA GLY A 196 8.24 -11.06 12.50
C GLY A 196 9.41 -10.80 13.45
N GLU A 197 10.59 -10.77 12.86
CA GLU A 197 11.86 -10.52 13.53
C GLU A 197 12.69 -9.57 12.68
N VAL A 198 13.28 -8.56 13.31
CA VAL A 198 14.02 -7.49 12.63
C VAL A 198 15.48 -7.47 13.06
N GLY A 199 16.36 -7.15 12.11
CA GLY A 199 17.81 -7.00 12.34
C GLY A 199 18.55 -8.33 12.55
N THR A 200 19.84 -8.20 12.79
CA THR A 200 20.76 -9.35 13.00
C THR A 200 20.50 -10.08 14.32
N ASP A 201 19.91 -9.40 15.27
CA ASP A 201 19.65 -9.91 16.63
C ASP A 201 18.30 -10.63 16.73
N TYR A 202 17.57 -10.78 15.61
CA TYR A 202 16.25 -11.41 15.55
C TYR A 202 15.27 -10.81 16.58
N ALA A 203 15.30 -9.50 16.73
CA ALA A 203 14.43 -8.80 17.67
C ALA A 203 12.96 -8.98 17.28
N ARG A 204 12.19 -9.67 18.13
CA ARG A 204 10.80 -9.99 17.86
C ARG A 204 9.94 -8.75 17.70
N ARG A 205 9.09 -8.76 16.69
CA ARG A 205 8.14 -7.72 16.36
C ARG A 205 6.76 -8.31 16.17
N THR A 206 5.82 -7.93 17.01
CA THR A 206 4.41 -8.34 16.89
C THR A 206 3.54 -7.10 16.87
N ARG A 207 2.62 -7.03 15.90
CA ARG A 207 1.68 -5.93 15.75
C ARG A 207 0.30 -6.49 15.44
N TYR A 208 -0.73 -5.85 15.93
CA TYR A 208 -2.12 -6.26 15.69
C TYR A 208 -3.03 -5.05 15.76
N GLY A 209 -4.20 -5.19 15.20
CA GLY A 209 -5.17 -4.11 15.24
C GLY A 209 -6.43 -4.44 14.48
N GLY A 210 -7.31 -3.47 14.46
CA GLY A 210 -8.54 -3.52 13.71
C GLY A 210 -9.14 -2.15 13.56
N GLY A 211 -10.01 -2.01 12.58
CA GLY A 211 -10.62 -0.74 12.28
C GLY A 211 -11.95 -0.88 11.60
N VAL A 212 -12.66 0.23 11.54
CA VAL A 212 -13.93 0.41 10.86
C VAL A 212 -13.85 1.62 9.94
N CYS A 213 -14.44 1.49 8.77
CA CYS A 213 -14.59 2.58 7.82
C CYS A 213 -16.04 2.62 7.34
N TYR A 214 -16.66 3.78 7.45
CA TYR A 214 -17.92 4.13 6.82
C TYR A 214 -17.67 5.20 5.77
N ASP A 215 -18.11 4.96 4.55
CA ASP A 215 -18.01 5.90 3.43
C ASP A 215 -19.20 5.68 2.50
N ASP A 216 -20.15 6.60 2.51
CA ASP A 216 -21.32 6.60 1.63
C ASP A 216 -21.22 7.63 0.48
N GLY A 217 -20.04 8.25 0.33
CA GLY A 217 -19.76 9.30 -0.64
C GLY A 217 -20.20 10.71 -0.19
N ARG A 218 -20.94 10.82 0.92
CA ARG A 218 -21.32 12.08 1.56
C ARG A 218 -20.69 12.23 2.95
N TRP A 219 -20.64 11.15 3.70
CA TRP A 219 -20.07 11.10 5.02
C TRP A 219 -18.95 10.06 5.06
N ILE A 220 -17.83 10.45 5.64
CA ILE A 220 -16.71 9.56 5.88
C ILE A 220 -16.43 9.54 7.37
N ALA A 221 -16.48 8.34 7.98
CA ALA A 221 -16.10 8.12 9.36
C ALA A 221 -15.17 6.92 9.45
N ARG A 222 -14.05 7.07 10.14
CA ARG A 222 -13.03 6.03 10.28
C ARG A 222 -12.54 5.96 11.71
N GLY A 223 -12.32 4.74 12.17
CA GLY A 223 -11.66 4.49 13.44
C GLY A 223 -10.75 3.29 13.30
N GLU A 224 -9.54 3.41 13.81
CA GLU A 224 -8.55 2.35 13.76
C GLU A 224 -7.79 2.27 15.08
N TYR A 225 -7.64 1.07 15.61
CA TYR A 225 -6.78 0.75 16.73
C TYR A 225 -5.64 -0.14 16.26
N ILE A 226 -4.41 0.28 16.48
CA ILE A 226 -3.22 -0.53 16.24
C ILE A 226 -2.32 -0.53 17.46
N ALA A 227 -1.77 -1.69 17.78
CA ALA A 227 -0.85 -1.89 18.88
C ALA A 227 0.29 -2.83 18.48
N GLY A 228 1.39 -2.79 19.22
CA GLY A 228 2.51 -3.65 18.94
C GLY A 228 3.48 -3.77 20.09
N ARG A 229 4.27 -4.85 20.02
CA ARG A 229 5.40 -5.12 20.91
C ARG A 229 6.67 -5.31 20.08
N THR A 230 7.78 -4.79 20.57
CA THR A 230 9.10 -4.98 19.94
C THR A 230 10.16 -5.31 20.97
N GLY A 231 11.07 -6.21 20.62
CA GLY A 231 12.21 -6.57 21.44
C GLY A 231 13.34 -5.54 21.43
N ILE A 232 13.28 -4.51 20.57
CA ILE A 232 14.33 -3.46 20.48
C ILE A 232 14.04 -2.34 21.47
N VAL A 233 12.78 -2.02 21.69
CA VAL A 233 12.34 -0.94 22.58
C VAL A 233 11.28 -1.53 23.50
N SER A 234 11.56 -1.53 24.82
CA SER A 234 10.51 -1.71 25.81
C SER A 234 9.80 -0.35 25.94
N PRO A 235 8.56 -0.23 25.76
CA PRO A 235 7.37 -1.00 26.07
C PRO A 235 6.36 -1.12 24.92
N ASP A 236 5.19 -1.70 25.24
CA ASP A 236 4.02 -1.75 24.39
C ASP A 236 3.66 -0.38 23.81
N VAL A 237 3.60 -0.28 22.48
CA VAL A 237 3.10 0.91 21.80
C VAL A 237 1.66 0.64 21.38
N ALA A 238 0.73 1.33 22.02
CA ALA A 238 -0.67 1.32 21.63
C ALA A 238 -1.08 2.72 21.19
N CYS A 239 -1.83 2.81 20.11
CA CYS A 239 -2.34 4.08 19.62
C CYS A 239 -3.75 3.91 19.08
N LEU A 240 -4.64 4.75 19.55
CA LEU A 240 -6.01 4.86 19.04
C LEU A 240 -6.08 6.03 18.07
N LEU A 241 -6.54 5.77 16.87
CA LEU A 241 -6.76 6.80 15.88
C LEU A 241 -8.26 7.05 15.71
N TYR A 242 -8.65 8.30 15.84
CA TYR A 242 -9.97 8.80 15.47
C TYR A 242 -9.81 9.81 14.32
N THR A 243 -10.49 9.58 13.22
CA THR A 243 -10.71 10.61 12.20
C THR A 243 -12.21 10.67 11.94
N SER A 244 -12.79 11.82 12.18
CA SER A 244 -14.14 12.14 11.73
C SER A 244 -14.05 13.40 10.90
N ASP A 245 -14.35 13.31 9.63
CA ASP A 245 -14.50 14.45 8.74
C ASP A 245 -15.93 14.45 8.18
N ALA A 246 -16.55 15.59 8.33
CA ALA A 246 -17.84 15.90 7.74
C ALA A 246 -17.65 16.88 6.57
#